data_2baedcc4de7d54ff7b2bbf125f40c3b4
#
_entry.id   2baedcc4de7d54ff7b2bbf125f40c3b4
#
_cell.length_a   1.000
_cell.length_b   1.000
_cell.length_c   1.000
_cell.angle_alpha   90.00
_cell.angle_beta   90.00
_cell.angle_gamma   90.00
#
_symmetry.space_group_name_H-M   'P 1'
#
loop_
_entity.id
_entity.type
_entity.pdbx_description
1 polymer ?
#
loop_
_entity_poly.entity_id
_entity_poly.type
_entity_poly.pdbx_seq_one_letter_code
_entity_poly.pdbx_strand_id
1 'polypeptide(L)'
;DSPYPVRSVLGIRPRVDDLAARLAALDVPVYVTSAEVMDAVIGFHLNRGVLAVADRAAPVSWERLLSGRVLLGLEGVNDHENIGSLFRNAAAFGVDGVLVGPGCPDPLYRRSVRVSMGHVLHVPFARVDDIGAAASKLRAVGFTIAALTPRPGAVPVRDFARSVERAILFLGSEGHGLSEDV
;
A
#
# COMPACT_ATOMS: atom_id res chain seq x y z
N ASP A 1 -7.82 0.34 -12.40
CA ASP A 1 -6.60 -0.04 -13.14
C ASP A 1 -5.49 -0.28 -12.13
N SER A 2 -5.08 -1.55 -11.99
CA SER A 2 -4.00 -1.99 -11.10
C SER A 2 -2.84 -2.50 -11.96
N PRO A 3 -1.57 -2.29 -11.57
CA PRO A 3 -0.41 -2.79 -12.32
C PRO A 3 -0.21 -4.31 -12.19
N TYR A 4 -1.04 -4.99 -11.39
CA TYR A 4 -0.92 -6.42 -11.11
C TYR A 4 -1.79 -7.24 -12.07
N PRO A 5 -1.20 -7.98 -13.05
CA PRO A 5 -1.95 -8.78 -14.00
C PRO A 5 -2.74 -9.89 -13.30
N VAL A 6 -4.03 -9.95 -13.54
CA VAL A 6 -4.88 -11.04 -13.04
C VAL A 6 -4.57 -12.31 -13.81
N ARG A 7 -4.40 -13.44 -13.11
CA ARG A 7 -4.16 -14.77 -13.71
C ARG A 7 -5.41 -15.62 -13.80
N SER A 8 -6.27 -15.52 -12.79
CA SER A 8 -7.51 -16.28 -12.74
C SER A 8 -8.48 -15.66 -11.72
N VAL A 9 -9.75 -15.97 -11.89
CA VAL A 9 -10.82 -15.60 -10.95
C VAL A 9 -11.58 -16.85 -10.56
N LEU A 10 -11.91 -16.98 -9.26
CA LEU A 10 -12.81 -18.01 -8.72
C LEU A 10 -14.00 -17.29 -8.08
N GLY A 11 -15.23 -17.67 -8.42
CA GLY A 11 -16.40 -17.02 -7.87
C GLY A 11 -17.63 -17.92 -7.81
N ILE A 12 -18.57 -17.57 -6.94
CA ILE A 12 -19.91 -18.16 -6.95
C ILE A 12 -20.71 -17.53 -8.10
N ARG A 13 -21.66 -18.32 -8.68
CA ARG A 13 -22.42 -17.91 -9.87
C ARG A 13 -22.98 -16.49 -9.77
N PRO A 14 -23.71 -16.07 -8.72
CA PRO A 14 -24.30 -14.73 -8.68
C PRO A 14 -23.26 -13.60 -8.75
N ARG A 15 -22.08 -13.81 -8.15
CA ARG A 15 -21.01 -12.81 -8.17
C ARG A 15 -20.26 -12.73 -9.49
N VAL A 16 -20.08 -13.88 -10.15
CA VAL A 16 -19.50 -13.90 -11.49
C VAL A 16 -20.43 -13.19 -12.48
N ASP A 17 -21.73 -13.43 -12.38
CA ASP A 17 -22.74 -12.78 -13.23
C ASP A 17 -22.81 -11.26 -12.98
N ASP A 18 -22.76 -10.80 -11.72
CA ASP A 18 -22.67 -9.38 -11.34
C ASP A 18 -21.43 -8.68 -11.95
N LEU A 19 -20.34 -9.42 -12.11
CA LEU A 19 -19.06 -8.91 -12.61
C LEU A 19 -18.81 -9.24 -14.09
N ALA A 20 -19.77 -9.84 -14.79
CA ALA A 20 -19.60 -10.40 -16.14
C ALA A 20 -18.93 -9.43 -17.12
N ALA A 21 -19.39 -8.17 -17.18
CA ALA A 21 -18.83 -7.16 -18.08
C ALA A 21 -17.36 -6.82 -17.76
N ARG A 22 -16.97 -6.85 -16.49
CA ARG A 22 -15.59 -6.60 -16.06
C ARG A 22 -14.71 -7.82 -16.33
N LEU A 23 -15.24 -9.01 -16.09
CA LEU A 23 -14.53 -10.27 -16.28
C LEU A 23 -14.31 -10.57 -17.76
N ALA A 24 -15.25 -10.23 -18.63
CA ALA A 24 -15.12 -10.37 -20.08
C ALA A 24 -13.98 -9.52 -20.67
N ALA A 25 -13.60 -8.44 -20.01
CA ALA A 25 -12.46 -7.62 -20.41
C ALA A 25 -11.10 -8.20 -19.98
N LEU A 26 -11.10 -9.26 -19.14
CA LEU A 26 -9.91 -9.98 -18.70
C LEU A 26 -9.80 -11.26 -19.52
N ASP A 27 -8.73 -11.42 -20.27
CA ASP A 27 -8.46 -12.67 -20.99
C ASP A 27 -7.82 -13.70 -20.04
N VAL A 28 -8.62 -14.15 -19.05
CA VAL A 28 -8.17 -15.05 -17.99
C VAL A 28 -9.23 -16.09 -17.64
N PRO A 29 -8.86 -17.28 -17.14
CA PRO A 29 -9.81 -18.29 -16.68
C PRO A 29 -10.68 -17.76 -15.55
N VAL A 30 -12.00 -17.95 -15.68
CA VAL A 30 -13.00 -17.65 -14.65
C VAL A 30 -13.65 -18.97 -14.23
N TYR A 31 -13.37 -19.39 -13.00
CA TYR A 31 -13.91 -20.61 -12.42
C TYR A 31 -15.18 -20.27 -11.61
N VAL A 32 -16.24 -21.03 -11.88
CA VAL A 32 -17.52 -20.87 -11.17
C VAL A 32 -17.76 -22.07 -10.30
N THR A 33 -18.08 -21.84 -9.03
CA THR A 33 -18.31 -22.91 -8.04
C THR A 33 -19.46 -22.58 -7.09
N SER A 34 -19.81 -23.53 -6.19
CA SER A 34 -20.72 -23.26 -5.08
C SER A 34 -19.96 -22.59 -3.90
N ALA A 35 -20.69 -22.00 -2.97
CA ALA A 35 -20.11 -21.40 -1.77
C ALA A 35 -19.39 -22.47 -0.91
N GLU A 36 -19.95 -23.67 -0.79
CA GLU A 36 -19.40 -24.78 -0.01
C GLU A 36 -18.05 -25.23 -0.57
N VAL A 37 -17.96 -25.37 -1.90
CA VAL A 37 -16.70 -25.77 -2.56
C VAL A 37 -15.68 -24.64 -2.43
N MET A 38 -16.10 -23.38 -2.58
CA MET A 38 -15.20 -22.24 -2.38
C MET A 38 -14.63 -22.22 -0.96
N ASP A 39 -15.47 -22.35 0.07
CA ASP A 39 -15.05 -22.38 1.46
C ASP A 39 -14.10 -23.55 1.75
N ALA A 40 -14.36 -24.72 1.16
CA ALA A 40 -13.47 -25.89 1.27
C ALA A 40 -12.10 -25.65 0.63
N VAL A 41 -12.03 -24.98 -0.52
CA VAL A 41 -10.77 -24.68 -1.23
C VAL A 41 -9.93 -23.66 -0.47
N ILE A 42 -10.54 -22.63 0.13
CA ILE A 42 -9.82 -21.54 0.78
C ILE A 42 -9.66 -21.73 2.29
N GLY A 43 -10.39 -22.66 2.88
CA GLY A 43 -10.32 -23.00 4.31
C GLY A 43 -11.06 -22.04 5.26
N PHE A 44 -11.90 -21.14 4.74
CA PHE A 44 -12.73 -20.24 5.54
C PHE A 44 -13.94 -19.72 4.74
N HIS A 45 -14.95 -19.20 5.42
CA HIS A 45 -16.13 -18.62 4.78
C HIS A 45 -15.82 -17.28 4.10
N LEU A 46 -16.09 -17.18 2.79
CA LEU A 46 -15.87 -15.99 1.99
C LEU A 46 -17.16 -15.22 1.72
N ASN A 47 -17.47 -14.23 2.53
CA ASN A 47 -18.71 -13.43 2.43
C ASN A 47 -18.91 -12.75 1.05
N ARG A 48 -17.83 -12.37 0.36
CA ARG A 48 -17.93 -11.66 -0.93
C ARG A 48 -18.06 -12.60 -2.13
N GLY A 49 -17.80 -13.88 -1.96
CA GLY A 49 -18.04 -14.92 -2.97
C GLY A 49 -17.23 -14.80 -4.26
N VAL A 50 -16.11 -14.05 -4.26
CA VAL A 50 -15.19 -13.93 -5.40
C VAL A 50 -13.76 -13.68 -4.93
N LEU A 51 -12.82 -14.35 -5.58
CA LEU A 51 -11.37 -14.20 -5.39
C LEU A 51 -10.69 -14.05 -6.74
N ALA A 52 -9.57 -13.35 -6.76
CA ALA A 52 -8.70 -13.28 -7.91
C ALA A 52 -7.25 -13.59 -7.48
N VAL A 53 -6.54 -14.28 -8.34
CA VAL A 53 -5.08 -14.45 -8.25
C VAL A 53 -4.46 -13.53 -9.28
N ALA A 54 -3.45 -12.77 -8.86
CA ALA A 54 -2.72 -11.87 -9.72
C ALA A 54 -1.22 -12.08 -9.57
N ASP A 55 -0.46 -11.80 -10.61
CA ASP A 55 0.99 -11.78 -10.57
C ASP A 55 1.48 -10.52 -9.87
N ARG A 56 2.65 -10.62 -9.23
CA ARG A 56 3.34 -9.44 -8.74
C ARG A 56 3.91 -8.66 -9.92
N ALA A 57 3.68 -7.36 -9.94
CA ALA A 57 4.39 -6.47 -10.85
C ALA A 57 5.88 -6.43 -10.51
N ALA A 58 6.72 -6.10 -11.49
CA ALA A 58 8.13 -5.83 -11.24
C ALA A 58 8.28 -4.74 -10.17
N PRO A 59 9.27 -4.86 -9.26
CA PRO A 59 9.52 -3.83 -8.27
C PRO A 59 9.73 -2.46 -8.93
N VAL A 60 9.06 -1.46 -8.38
CA VAL A 60 9.25 -0.07 -8.82
C VAL A 60 10.51 0.46 -8.16
N SER A 61 11.40 1.05 -8.94
CA SER A 61 12.51 1.82 -8.38
C SER A 61 11.96 3.03 -7.62
N TRP A 62 12.45 3.26 -6.42
CA TRP A 62 11.94 4.33 -5.57
C TRP A 62 12.21 5.73 -6.14
N GLU A 63 13.20 5.87 -7.02
CA GLU A 63 13.47 7.12 -7.73
C GLU A 63 12.29 7.56 -8.62
N ARG A 64 11.45 6.63 -9.07
CA ARG A 64 10.22 6.98 -9.80
C ARG A 64 9.21 7.75 -8.95
N LEU A 65 9.27 7.62 -7.63
CA LEU A 65 8.41 8.36 -6.72
C LEU A 65 8.86 9.83 -6.55
N LEU A 66 10.09 10.16 -6.98
CA LEU A 66 10.63 11.53 -6.90
C LEU A 66 9.86 12.53 -7.78
N SER A 67 9.02 12.10 -8.69
CA SER A 67 8.12 13.00 -9.45
C SER A 67 6.92 13.47 -8.64
N GLY A 68 6.62 12.83 -7.52
CA GLY A 68 5.52 13.16 -6.63
C GLY A 68 5.77 14.43 -5.81
N ARG A 69 4.73 14.92 -5.16
CA ARG A 69 4.77 16.07 -4.25
C ARG A 69 4.67 15.67 -2.79
N VAL A 70 3.84 14.68 -2.50
CA VAL A 70 3.62 14.17 -1.14
C VAL A 70 3.91 12.69 -1.11
N LEU A 71 4.92 12.32 -0.34
CA LEU A 71 5.31 10.93 -0.14
C LEU A 71 5.11 10.52 1.33
N LEU A 72 4.97 9.23 1.54
CA LEU A 72 4.96 8.60 2.87
C LEU A 72 6.17 7.69 2.99
N GLY A 73 6.92 7.78 4.08
CA GLY A 73 8.01 6.87 4.42
C GLY A 73 7.66 6.04 5.64
N LEU A 74 7.88 4.73 5.58
CA LEU A 74 7.57 3.80 6.66
C LEU A 74 8.84 3.09 7.11
N GLU A 75 9.10 3.09 8.41
CA GLU A 75 10.22 2.38 9.01
C GLU A 75 9.76 1.58 10.25
N GLY A 76 10.06 0.30 10.28
CA GLY A 76 9.75 -0.56 11.43
C GLY A 76 8.25 -0.76 11.70
N VAL A 77 7.37 -0.39 10.78
CA VAL A 77 5.93 -0.64 10.90
C VAL A 77 5.71 -2.12 10.60
N ASN A 78 5.75 -2.96 11.63
CA ASN A 78 5.83 -4.41 11.51
C ASN A 78 4.49 -5.15 11.44
N ASP A 79 3.37 -4.46 11.60
CA ASP A 79 2.03 -5.05 11.51
C ASP A 79 1.39 -4.84 10.13
N HIS A 80 0.85 -5.92 9.56
CA HIS A 80 0.17 -5.90 8.26
C HIS A 80 -1.12 -5.08 8.26
N GLU A 81 -1.80 -4.95 9.41
CA GLU A 81 -2.99 -4.11 9.51
C GLU A 81 -2.62 -2.63 9.50
N ASN A 82 -1.55 -2.27 10.21
CA ASN A 82 -1.03 -0.91 10.19
C ASN A 82 -0.56 -0.53 8.77
N ILE A 83 0.17 -1.42 8.08
CA ILE A 83 0.53 -1.22 6.67
C ILE A 83 -0.73 -1.01 5.81
N GLY A 84 -1.72 -1.89 5.92
CA GLY A 84 -2.96 -1.77 5.17
C GLY A 84 -3.71 -0.45 5.45
N SER A 85 -3.79 -0.05 6.71
CA SER A 85 -4.42 1.21 7.13
C SER A 85 -3.69 2.43 6.60
N LEU A 86 -2.36 2.41 6.61
CA LEU A 86 -1.53 3.49 6.07
C LEU A 86 -1.71 3.64 4.55
N PHE A 87 -1.74 2.55 3.80
CA PHE A 87 -2.03 2.60 2.36
C PHE A 87 -3.44 3.11 2.06
N ARG A 88 -4.43 2.74 2.87
CA ARG A 88 -5.79 3.27 2.75
C ARG A 88 -5.83 4.78 3.00
N ASN A 89 -5.14 5.26 4.03
CA ASN A 89 -5.04 6.69 4.32
C ASN A 89 -4.23 7.42 3.24
N ALA A 90 -3.12 6.84 2.77
CA ALA A 90 -2.34 7.39 1.67
C ALA A 90 -3.20 7.64 0.42
N ALA A 91 -4.03 6.65 0.05
CA ALA A 91 -4.98 6.81 -1.06
C ALA A 91 -6.01 7.91 -0.80
N ALA A 92 -6.58 7.97 0.41
CA ALA A 92 -7.60 8.96 0.77
C ALA A 92 -7.07 10.39 0.77
N PHE A 93 -5.80 10.58 1.14
CA PHE A 93 -5.15 11.90 1.17
C PHE A 93 -4.39 12.25 -0.12
N GLY A 94 -4.43 11.40 -1.14
CA GLY A 94 -3.77 11.65 -2.41
C GLY A 94 -2.24 11.66 -2.31
N VAL A 95 -1.68 10.77 -1.48
CA VAL A 95 -0.23 10.55 -1.41
C VAL A 95 0.25 9.94 -2.72
N ASP A 96 1.29 10.51 -3.31
CA ASP A 96 1.81 10.13 -4.64
C ASP A 96 2.61 8.81 -4.61
N GLY A 97 3.13 8.43 -3.44
CA GLY A 97 3.85 7.17 -3.30
C GLY A 97 4.31 6.88 -1.88
N VAL A 98 4.63 5.60 -1.63
CA VAL A 98 5.07 5.12 -0.31
C VAL A 98 6.45 4.48 -0.40
N LEU A 99 7.40 4.96 0.41
CA LEU A 99 8.67 4.29 0.66
C LEU A 99 8.50 3.30 1.81
N VAL A 100 8.79 2.05 1.56
CA VAL A 100 8.69 0.96 2.53
C VAL A 100 10.09 0.57 2.97
N GLY A 101 10.50 1.07 4.11
CA GLY A 101 11.83 0.88 4.70
C GLY A 101 12.00 -0.43 5.47
N PRO A 102 13.15 -0.57 6.13
CA PRO A 102 13.48 -1.75 6.93
C PRO A 102 12.43 -2.03 8.02
N GLY A 103 12.28 -3.30 8.39
CA GLY A 103 11.34 -3.72 9.42
C GLY A 103 9.86 -3.70 9.04
N CYS A 104 9.52 -3.26 7.81
CA CYS A 104 8.15 -3.29 7.32
C CYS A 104 7.86 -4.60 6.57
N PRO A 105 6.71 -5.26 6.83
CA PRO A 105 6.30 -6.46 6.11
C PRO A 105 5.91 -6.14 4.67
N ASP A 106 5.56 -7.18 3.92
CA ASP A 106 5.13 -7.05 2.53
C ASP A 106 3.74 -6.37 2.44
N PRO A 107 3.65 -5.19 1.79
CA PRO A 107 2.37 -4.51 1.59
C PRO A 107 1.36 -5.35 0.77
N LEU A 108 1.83 -6.24 -0.10
CA LEU A 108 0.98 -7.12 -0.91
C LEU A 108 0.54 -8.39 -0.18
N TYR A 109 0.87 -8.53 1.09
CA TYR A 109 0.33 -9.64 1.87
C TYR A 109 -1.20 -9.51 2.00
N ARG A 110 -1.90 -10.64 1.91
CA ARG A 110 -3.39 -10.68 1.85
C ARG A 110 -4.09 -9.85 2.92
N ARG A 111 -3.52 -9.77 4.15
CA ARG A 111 -4.11 -8.99 5.25
C ARG A 111 -4.01 -7.49 4.99
N SER A 112 -2.87 -7.01 4.53
CA SER A 112 -2.67 -5.60 4.14
C SER A 112 -3.56 -5.22 2.96
N VAL A 113 -3.65 -6.07 1.94
CA VAL A 113 -4.56 -5.88 0.80
C VAL A 113 -6.01 -5.74 1.27
N ARG A 114 -6.45 -6.59 2.19
CA ARG A 114 -7.82 -6.56 2.72
C ARG A 114 -8.09 -5.32 3.59
N VAL A 115 -7.19 -5.00 4.51
CA VAL A 115 -7.34 -3.84 5.41
C VAL A 115 -7.26 -2.53 4.64
N SER A 116 -6.40 -2.45 3.63
CA SER A 116 -6.35 -1.29 2.74
C SER A 116 -7.56 -1.17 1.82
N MET A 117 -8.51 -2.11 1.84
CA MET A 117 -9.62 -2.21 0.88
C MET A 117 -9.16 -2.24 -0.59
N GLY A 118 -7.97 -2.80 -0.83
CA GLY A 118 -7.36 -2.88 -2.15
C GLY A 118 -6.55 -1.64 -2.56
N HIS A 119 -6.52 -0.58 -1.77
CA HIS A 119 -5.78 0.63 -2.12
C HIS A 119 -4.28 0.40 -2.27
N VAL A 120 -3.70 -0.57 -1.56
CA VAL A 120 -2.30 -0.97 -1.75
C VAL A 120 -1.99 -1.44 -3.19
N LEU A 121 -3.00 -1.85 -3.95
CA LEU A 121 -2.85 -2.26 -5.36
C LEU A 121 -2.83 -1.08 -6.34
N HIS A 122 -3.04 0.14 -5.85
CA HIS A 122 -3.15 1.36 -6.67
C HIS A 122 -2.15 2.43 -6.26
N VAL A 123 -1.87 2.57 -4.96
CA VAL A 123 -0.87 3.52 -4.47
C VAL A 123 0.52 3.01 -4.81
N PRO A 124 1.33 3.75 -5.59
CA PRO A 124 2.68 3.33 -5.92
C PRO A 124 3.53 3.18 -4.66
N PHE A 125 4.32 2.12 -4.59
CA PHE A 125 5.28 1.97 -3.51
C PHE A 125 6.58 1.33 -3.99
N ALA A 126 7.65 1.62 -3.27
CA ALA A 126 8.95 1.00 -3.48
C ALA A 126 9.61 0.67 -2.14
N ARG A 127 10.40 -0.42 -2.13
CA ARG A 127 11.22 -0.76 -0.96
C ARG A 127 12.54 0.00 -1.01
N VAL A 128 13.03 0.38 0.16
CA VAL A 128 14.35 0.94 0.38
C VAL A 128 15.02 0.19 1.53
N ASP A 129 16.29 -0.14 1.36
CA ASP A 129 17.07 -0.86 2.38
C ASP A 129 17.67 0.11 3.40
N ASP A 130 17.92 1.35 3.00
CA ASP A 130 18.49 2.42 3.82
C ASP A 130 17.59 3.65 3.74
N ILE A 131 16.83 3.86 4.81
CA ILE A 131 15.87 4.95 4.90
C ILE A 131 16.55 6.32 5.07
N GLY A 132 17.69 6.37 5.76
CA GLY A 132 18.48 7.58 5.95
C GLY A 132 19.11 8.06 4.65
N ALA A 133 19.68 7.12 3.86
CA ALA A 133 20.18 7.45 2.52
C ALA A 133 19.06 7.94 1.60
N ALA A 134 17.87 7.32 1.66
CA ALA A 134 16.72 7.78 0.90
C ALA A 134 16.25 9.17 1.33
N ALA A 135 16.18 9.45 2.64
CA ALA A 135 15.84 10.77 3.18
C ALA A 135 16.83 11.85 2.72
N SER A 136 18.13 11.53 2.76
CA SER A 136 19.19 12.44 2.28
C SER A 136 19.06 12.80 0.80
N LYS A 137 18.79 11.79 -0.06
CA LYS A 137 18.53 12.03 -1.49
C LYS A 137 17.26 12.83 -1.74
N LEU A 138 16.17 12.54 -1.00
CA LEU A 138 14.92 13.31 -1.08
C LEU A 138 15.15 14.79 -0.73
N ARG A 139 15.90 15.04 0.34
CA ARG A 139 16.27 16.41 0.74
C ARG A 139 17.06 17.11 -0.36
N ALA A 140 18.02 16.42 -0.98
CA ALA A 140 18.84 16.98 -2.06
C ALA A 140 18.02 17.34 -3.32
N VAL A 141 16.87 16.70 -3.57
CA VAL A 141 15.98 17.00 -4.70
C VAL A 141 14.75 17.84 -4.30
N GLY A 142 14.81 18.50 -3.15
CA GLY A 142 13.85 19.53 -2.73
C GLY A 142 12.64 19.05 -1.95
N PHE A 143 12.67 17.84 -1.39
CA PHE A 143 11.65 17.43 -0.42
C PHE A 143 11.98 17.97 0.97
N THR A 144 10.97 18.46 1.66
CA THR A 144 11.03 18.69 3.09
C THR A 144 10.75 17.37 3.81
N ILE A 145 11.66 17.00 4.72
CA ILE A 145 11.54 15.78 5.51
C ILE A 145 10.80 16.09 6.81
N ALA A 146 9.77 15.34 7.11
CA ALA A 146 9.02 15.46 8.36
C ALA A 146 8.86 14.10 9.04
N ALA A 147 9.35 14.01 10.26
CA ALA A 147 9.11 12.87 11.14
C ALA A 147 7.79 13.09 11.91
N LEU A 148 6.83 12.21 11.77
CA LEU A 148 5.58 12.28 12.53
C LEU A 148 5.82 11.77 13.95
N THR A 149 5.57 12.61 14.94
CA THR A 149 5.83 12.30 16.34
C THR A 149 4.77 12.92 17.25
N PRO A 150 4.35 12.23 18.33
CA PRO A 150 3.48 12.82 19.34
C PRO A 150 4.23 13.66 20.40
N ARG A 151 5.53 13.90 20.23
CA ARG A 151 6.36 14.60 21.22
C ARG A 151 5.90 16.06 21.43
N PRO A 152 5.95 16.59 22.66
CA PRO A 152 5.73 17.99 22.92
C PRO A 152 6.68 18.88 22.10
N GLY A 153 6.17 19.98 21.57
CA GLY A 153 6.94 20.91 20.74
C GLY A 153 6.97 20.55 19.23
N ALA A 154 6.36 19.44 18.83
CA ALA A 154 6.18 19.14 17.42
C ALA A 154 5.30 20.19 16.72
N VAL A 155 5.66 20.55 15.50
CA VAL A 155 4.86 21.46 14.67
C VAL A 155 3.57 20.75 14.23
N PRO A 156 2.39 21.34 14.41
CA PRO A 156 1.15 20.76 13.89
C PRO A 156 1.23 20.53 12.38
N VAL A 157 0.79 19.37 11.92
CA VAL A 157 0.84 18.99 10.49
C VAL A 157 0.18 20.03 9.58
N ARG A 158 -0.89 20.66 10.06
CA ARG A 158 -1.59 21.73 9.33
C ARG A 158 -0.72 22.94 9.09
N ASP A 159 0.12 23.32 10.05
CA ASP A 159 0.99 24.49 9.96
C ASP A 159 2.24 24.17 9.12
N PHE A 160 2.76 22.95 9.27
CA PHE A 160 3.81 22.41 8.37
C PHE A 160 3.37 22.43 6.90
N ALA A 161 2.16 21.93 6.60
CA ALA A 161 1.65 21.82 5.23
C ALA A 161 1.53 23.17 4.50
N ARG A 162 1.40 24.30 5.23
CA ARG A 162 1.32 25.63 4.62
C ARG A 162 2.67 26.17 4.12
N SER A 163 3.77 25.61 4.60
CA SER A 163 5.11 26.10 4.35
C SER A 163 5.91 25.27 3.37
N VAL A 164 5.34 24.17 2.86
CA VAL A 164 6.08 23.23 2.02
C VAL A 164 5.35 22.92 0.72
N GLU A 165 6.12 22.84 -0.37
CA GLU A 165 5.60 22.46 -1.69
C GLU A 165 5.70 20.96 -1.93
N ARG A 166 6.77 20.33 -1.45
CA ARG A 166 7.06 18.91 -1.58
C ARG A 166 7.51 18.35 -0.23
N ALA A 167 6.87 17.29 0.21
CA ALA A 167 7.18 16.69 1.51
C ALA A 167 7.19 15.16 1.45
N ILE A 168 8.01 14.56 2.31
CA ILE A 168 7.84 13.18 2.75
C ILE A 168 7.56 13.17 4.25
N LEU A 169 6.52 12.43 4.63
CA LEU A 169 6.14 12.24 6.02
C LEU A 169 6.61 10.85 6.45
N PHE A 170 7.53 10.77 7.40
CA PHE A 170 8.00 9.50 7.94
C PHE A 170 7.21 9.08 9.16
N LEU A 171 6.83 7.80 9.17
CA LEU A 171 6.23 7.12 10.32
C LEU A 171 7.10 5.94 10.73
N GLY A 172 7.40 5.88 12.03
CA GLY A 172 8.14 4.80 12.65
C GLY A 172 7.25 3.74 13.31
N SER A 173 7.89 2.77 13.93
CA SER A 173 7.21 1.74 14.73
C SER A 173 6.50 2.35 15.95
N GLU A 174 5.48 1.65 16.46
CA GLU A 174 4.73 2.07 17.66
C GLU A 174 5.60 2.07 18.93
N GLY A 175 6.68 1.29 18.97
CA GLY A 175 7.56 1.20 20.12
C GLY A 175 8.77 2.14 20.05
N HIS A 176 9.68 1.86 19.16
CA HIS A 176 10.96 2.58 19.05
C HIS A 176 10.88 3.88 18.24
N GLY A 177 9.80 4.04 17.44
CA GLY A 177 9.67 5.19 16.55
C GLY A 177 10.52 5.05 15.29
N LEU A 178 11.01 6.18 14.80
CA LEU A 178 11.97 6.28 13.70
C LEU A 178 13.39 6.16 14.22
N SER A 179 14.30 5.70 13.37
CA SER A 179 15.74 5.77 13.64
C SER A 179 16.25 7.22 13.67
N GLU A 180 17.47 7.41 14.19
CA GLU A 180 18.11 8.73 14.22
C GLU A 180 18.60 9.19 12.83
N ASP A 181 18.58 8.28 11.84
CA ASP A 181 19.04 8.54 10.47
C ASP A 181 18.01 9.30 9.62
N VAL A 182 16.75 9.38 10.06
CA VAL A 182 15.66 10.12 9.42
C VAL A 182 15.60 11.56 9.92
#